data_04c32087ec86f26f9e52b271d3caa8be
#
_entry.id   04c32087ec86f26f9e52b271d3caa8be
#
_cell.length_a   1.000
_cell.length_b   1.000
_cell.length_c   1.000
_cell.angle_alpha   90.00
_cell.angle_beta   90.00
_cell.angle_gamma   90.00
#
_symmetry.space_group_name_H-M   'P 1'
#
loop_
_entity.id
_entity.type
_entity.pdbx_description
1 polymer ?
#
loop_
_entity_poly.entity_id
_entity_poly.type
_entity_poly.pdbx_seq_one_letter_code
_entity_poly.pdbx_strand_id
1 'polypeptide(L)'
;FNMHTFNRMWGVVTPEEAATRIEEQRKEIIGEPKNLEEQAISLVGRDIYEKLVKGYTEKQWGRDCKDLPAFIIKRLPLRFVYDNNYFNDPYQGIPEGGYTQIVGKMLEGTTVLLNTEYKAFINDSAKFGKDTFGKVLYTGMIDAYYDYCYGALEYRSLRFEEEILEDCDNYQGNAVVNYTEWKIPYTRIIEHKHFEFGK
;
A
#
# COMPACT_ATOMS: atom_id res chain seq x y z
N PHE A 1 9.66 3.93 9.36
CA PHE A 1 10.66 4.99 9.62
C PHE A 1 11.76 4.41 10.50
N ASN A 2 13.01 4.84 10.32
CA ASN A 2 14.19 4.31 11.01
C ASN A 2 15.12 5.42 11.52
N MET A 3 16.24 5.06 12.11
CA MET A 3 17.20 6.04 12.68
C MET A 3 17.75 7.02 11.63
N HIS A 4 17.88 6.65 10.36
CA HIS A 4 18.24 7.62 9.31
C HIS A 4 17.18 8.71 9.18
N THR A 5 15.88 8.35 9.24
CA THR A 5 14.77 9.31 9.22
C THR A 5 14.85 10.26 10.42
N PHE A 6 15.01 9.71 11.63
CA PHE A 6 14.99 10.48 12.87
C PHE A 6 16.22 11.40 12.97
N ASN A 7 17.39 10.90 12.62
CA ASN A 7 18.61 11.72 12.55
C ASN A 7 18.44 12.88 11.55
N ARG A 8 17.92 12.60 10.36
CA ARG A 8 17.73 13.63 9.33
C ARG A 8 16.70 14.69 9.73
N MET A 9 15.65 14.30 10.45
CA MET A 9 14.58 15.21 10.87
C MET A 9 14.96 16.03 12.10
N TRP A 10 15.63 15.41 13.07
CA TRP A 10 15.82 15.98 14.42
C TRP A 10 17.27 16.11 14.86
N GLY A 11 18.23 15.56 14.11
CA GLY A 11 19.63 15.52 14.50
C GLY A 11 19.93 14.53 15.64
N VAL A 12 18.98 13.70 16.04
CA VAL A 12 19.16 12.67 17.08
C VAL A 12 20.12 11.59 16.63
N VAL A 13 20.93 11.08 17.53
CA VAL A 13 21.97 10.09 17.24
C VAL A 13 21.66 8.74 17.87
N THR A 14 20.99 8.73 19.03
CA THR A 14 20.69 7.50 19.77
C THR A 14 19.23 7.07 19.62
N PRO A 15 18.93 5.76 19.73
CA PRO A 15 17.57 5.24 19.78
C PRO A 15 16.73 5.88 20.89
N GLU A 16 17.31 6.12 22.05
CA GLU A 16 16.66 6.69 23.23
C GLU A 16 16.19 8.13 22.99
N GLU A 17 17.03 8.95 22.35
CA GLU A 17 16.67 10.33 21.96
C GLU A 17 15.48 10.34 21.00
N ALA A 18 15.51 9.46 19.99
CA ALA A 18 14.42 9.33 19.02
C ALA A 18 13.12 8.85 19.68
N ALA A 19 13.20 7.82 20.53
CA ALA A 19 12.05 7.27 21.25
C ALA A 19 11.43 8.33 22.17
N THR A 20 12.24 9.05 22.94
CA THR A 20 11.76 10.11 23.84
C THR A 20 11.01 11.18 23.07
N ARG A 21 11.56 11.66 21.96
CA ARG A 21 10.90 12.69 21.15
C ARG A 21 9.57 12.23 20.56
N ILE A 22 9.49 10.98 20.11
CA ILE A 22 8.25 10.41 19.60
C ILE A 22 7.22 10.27 20.72
N GLU A 23 7.60 9.74 21.88
CA GLU A 23 6.70 9.56 23.02
C GLU A 23 6.17 10.90 23.57
N GLU A 24 6.98 11.96 23.57
CA GLU A 24 6.51 13.30 23.93
C GLU A 24 5.39 13.79 23.01
N GLN A 25 5.56 13.61 21.70
CA GLN A 25 4.58 14.06 20.71
C GLN A 25 3.31 13.21 20.69
N ARG A 26 3.41 11.89 20.97
CA ARG A 26 2.27 10.99 21.08
C ARG A 26 1.30 11.39 22.20
N LYS A 27 1.78 12.02 23.28
CA LYS A 27 0.97 12.49 24.41
C LYS A 27 -0.04 13.57 24.01
N GLU A 28 0.08 14.14 22.82
CA GLU A 28 -0.91 15.07 22.28
C GLU A 28 -2.28 14.40 22.09
N ILE A 29 -2.30 13.10 21.81
CA ILE A 29 -3.54 12.37 21.63
C ILE A 29 -3.95 11.71 22.94
N ILE A 30 -5.08 12.15 23.47
CA ILE A 30 -5.65 11.63 24.72
C ILE A 30 -6.86 10.76 24.40
N GLY A 31 -6.81 9.50 24.85
CA GLY A 31 -7.88 8.52 24.61
C GLY A 31 -7.80 7.83 23.26
N GLU A 32 -8.92 7.29 22.77
CA GLU A 32 -8.99 6.63 21.48
C GLU A 32 -8.96 7.63 20.32
N PRO A 33 -8.09 7.42 19.30
CA PRO A 33 -8.04 8.27 18.10
C PRO A 33 -9.38 8.23 17.33
N LYS A 34 -9.90 9.39 16.97
CA LYS A 34 -11.20 9.54 16.32
C LYS A 34 -11.12 9.50 14.78
N ASN A 35 -9.97 9.82 14.24
CA ASN A 35 -9.72 9.94 12.81
C ASN A 35 -8.29 9.52 12.47
N LEU A 36 -7.95 9.52 11.17
CA LEU A 36 -6.64 9.09 10.69
C LEU A 36 -5.51 9.99 11.17
N GLU A 37 -5.71 11.32 11.30
CA GLU A 37 -4.71 12.24 11.83
C GLU A 37 -4.33 11.86 13.26
N GLU A 38 -5.33 11.76 14.16
CA GLU A 38 -5.11 11.39 15.55
C GLU A 38 -4.44 10.00 15.67
N GLN A 39 -4.90 9.05 14.87
CA GLN A 39 -4.31 7.70 14.81
C GLN A 39 -2.83 7.75 14.40
N ALA A 40 -2.49 8.49 13.36
CA ALA A 40 -1.11 8.59 12.90
C ALA A 40 -0.22 9.28 13.95
N ILE A 41 -0.69 10.37 14.56
CA ILE A 41 0.06 11.08 15.61
C ILE A 41 0.28 10.17 16.83
N SER A 42 -0.74 9.40 17.23
CA SER A 42 -0.61 8.44 18.32
C SER A 42 0.40 7.31 18.05
N LEU A 43 0.66 7.02 16.78
CA LEU A 43 1.62 5.98 16.36
C LEU A 43 3.05 6.52 16.20
N VAL A 44 3.24 7.69 15.60
CA VAL A 44 4.57 8.17 15.17
C VAL A 44 4.92 9.56 15.65
N GLY A 45 4.01 10.28 16.30
CA GLY A 45 4.16 11.68 16.69
C GLY A 45 3.86 12.67 15.56
N ARG A 46 3.67 13.94 15.92
CA ARG A 46 3.22 15.00 15.01
C ARG A 46 4.20 15.29 13.89
N ASP A 47 5.49 15.42 14.19
CA ASP A 47 6.49 15.79 13.18
C ASP A 47 6.57 14.79 12.04
N ILE A 48 6.55 13.48 12.36
CA ILE A 48 6.56 12.41 11.35
C ILE A 48 5.25 12.40 10.58
N TYR A 49 4.12 12.55 11.27
CA TYR A 49 2.81 12.64 10.64
C TYR A 49 2.78 13.78 9.61
N GLU A 50 3.10 15.00 10.00
CA GLU A 50 3.03 16.16 9.11
C GLU A 50 4.00 16.08 7.94
N LYS A 51 5.23 15.60 8.18
CA LYS A 51 6.27 15.56 7.16
C LYS A 51 6.14 14.40 6.19
N LEU A 52 5.76 13.21 6.67
CA LEU A 52 5.90 11.98 5.90
C LEU A 52 4.59 11.21 5.66
N VAL A 53 3.51 11.54 6.38
CA VAL A 53 2.25 10.80 6.27
C VAL A 53 1.14 11.65 5.68
N LYS A 54 0.91 12.84 6.23
CA LYS A 54 -0.23 13.69 5.91
C LYS A 54 -0.40 13.93 4.41
N GLY A 55 0.52 14.63 3.78
CA GLY A 55 0.39 15.03 2.38
C GLY A 55 0.32 13.85 1.41
N TYR A 56 1.01 12.75 1.72
CA TYR A 56 0.92 11.53 0.93
C TYR A 56 -0.48 10.90 1.03
N THR A 57 -1.02 10.80 2.24
CA THR A 57 -2.34 10.21 2.50
C THR A 57 -3.46 11.05 1.88
N GLU A 58 -3.42 12.36 2.07
CA GLU A 58 -4.41 13.28 1.51
C GLU A 58 -4.42 13.25 -0.03
N LYS A 59 -3.26 13.14 -0.69
CA LYS A 59 -3.20 12.93 -2.15
C LYS A 59 -3.84 11.61 -2.58
N GLN A 60 -3.59 10.53 -1.85
CA GLN A 60 -4.17 9.22 -2.17
C GLN A 60 -5.69 9.20 -2.00
N TRP A 61 -6.20 9.84 -0.96
CA TRP A 61 -7.62 9.77 -0.61
C TRP A 61 -8.43 10.95 -1.17
N GLY A 62 -7.77 12.05 -1.57
CA GLY A 62 -8.44 13.27 -2.02
C GLY A 62 -9.30 13.92 -0.92
N ARG A 63 -8.95 13.68 0.35
CA ARG A 63 -9.64 14.17 1.56
C ARG A 63 -8.62 14.53 2.63
N ASP A 64 -8.98 15.45 3.54
CA ASP A 64 -8.20 15.73 4.74
C ASP A 64 -8.12 14.49 5.63
N CYS A 65 -6.97 14.27 6.26
CA CYS A 65 -6.76 13.16 7.18
C CYS A 65 -7.74 13.17 8.37
N LYS A 66 -8.28 14.31 8.75
CA LYS A 66 -9.31 14.45 9.80
C LYS A 66 -10.66 13.87 9.40
N ASP A 67 -10.94 13.80 8.10
CA ASP A 67 -12.18 13.27 7.55
C ASP A 67 -12.07 11.76 7.21
N LEU A 68 -10.92 11.17 7.45
CA LEU A 68 -10.67 9.76 7.20
C LEU A 68 -10.75 8.94 8.48
N PRO A 69 -11.33 7.72 8.43
CA PRO A 69 -11.40 6.85 9.60
C PRO A 69 -10.04 6.42 10.13
N ALA A 70 -9.89 6.34 11.46
CA ALA A 70 -8.65 5.92 12.11
C ALA A 70 -8.14 4.54 11.67
N PHE A 71 -9.03 3.59 11.37
CA PHE A 71 -8.68 2.21 11.01
C PHE A 71 -7.91 2.09 9.68
N ILE A 72 -7.88 3.12 8.84
CA ILE A 72 -7.11 3.12 7.58
C ILE A 72 -5.61 2.95 7.88
N ILE A 73 -5.11 3.56 8.94
CA ILE A 73 -3.74 3.37 9.41
C ILE A 73 -3.74 2.54 10.68
N LYS A 74 -3.52 1.23 10.55
CA LYS A 74 -3.43 0.33 11.70
C LYS A 74 -2.06 0.33 12.36
N ARG A 75 -1.00 0.58 11.58
CA ARG A 75 0.39 0.60 12.05
C ARG A 75 1.26 1.47 11.16
N LEU A 76 2.19 2.16 11.78
CA LEU A 76 3.31 2.82 11.10
C LEU A 76 4.58 2.30 11.78
N PRO A 77 5.38 1.45 11.14
CA PRO A 77 6.51 0.81 11.79
C PRO A 77 7.60 1.84 12.10
N LEU A 78 8.03 1.85 13.36
CA LEU A 78 9.19 2.59 13.85
C LEU A 78 10.32 1.61 14.14
N ARG A 79 11.53 1.89 13.65
CA ARG A 79 12.72 1.08 13.84
C ARG A 79 13.83 1.96 14.43
N PHE A 80 14.24 1.64 15.63
CA PHE A 80 15.31 2.38 16.32
C PHE A 80 16.69 1.81 15.98
N VAL A 81 16.88 1.49 14.69
CA VAL A 81 18.12 0.99 14.11
C VAL A 81 18.37 1.65 12.75
N TYR A 82 19.61 1.66 12.30
CA TYR A 82 20.01 2.15 10.96
C TYR A 82 19.83 1.02 9.92
N ASP A 83 18.57 0.62 9.67
CA ASP A 83 18.21 -0.40 8.70
C ASP A 83 17.21 0.15 7.69
N ASN A 84 17.57 0.10 6.41
CA ASN A 84 16.75 0.59 5.30
C ASN A 84 15.81 -0.47 4.70
N ASN A 85 15.88 -1.71 5.16
CA ASN A 85 14.95 -2.74 4.71
C ASN A 85 13.51 -2.38 5.10
N TYR A 86 12.61 -2.45 4.15
CA TYR A 86 11.19 -2.19 4.42
C TYR A 86 10.53 -3.34 5.20
N PHE A 87 10.85 -4.57 4.83
CA PHE A 87 10.37 -5.79 5.48
C PHE A 87 11.43 -6.40 6.40
N ASN A 88 10.99 -7.22 7.35
CA ASN A 88 11.87 -7.98 8.25
C ASN A 88 12.09 -9.42 7.78
N ASP A 89 11.52 -9.78 6.61
CA ASP A 89 11.59 -11.13 6.07
C ASP A 89 13.03 -11.45 5.63
N PRO A 90 13.57 -12.63 6.01
CA PRO A 90 14.95 -13.00 5.66
C PRO A 90 15.12 -13.25 4.15
N TYR A 91 14.04 -13.59 3.45
CA TYR A 91 14.04 -13.81 2.01
C TYR A 91 13.10 -12.83 1.33
N GLN A 92 13.65 -12.01 0.43
CA GLN A 92 12.92 -10.99 -0.30
C GLN A 92 13.40 -11.00 -1.75
N GLY A 93 12.49 -10.89 -2.71
CA GLY A 93 12.85 -10.88 -4.11
C GLY A 93 11.65 -10.70 -5.02
N ILE A 94 11.96 -10.54 -6.29
CA ILE A 94 10.98 -10.54 -7.39
C ILE A 94 11.25 -11.81 -8.20
N PRO A 95 10.20 -12.57 -8.60
CA PRO A 95 10.39 -13.77 -9.40
C PRO A 95 11.06 -13.47 -10.73
N GLU A 96 12.11 -14.18 -11.05
CA GLU A 96 12.76 -14.11 -12.35
C GLU A 96 11.77 -14.56 -13.44
N GLY A 97 11.54 -13.73 -14.46
CA GLY A 97 10.54 -13.97 -15.51
C GLY A 97 9.10 -13.63 -15.11
N GLY A 98 8.88 -13.00 -13.94
CA GLY A 98 7.59 -12.43 -13.52
C GLY A 98 6.69 -13.38 -12.72
N TYR A 99 5.58 -12.84 -12.23
CA TYR A 99 4.67 -13.52 -11.29
C TYR A 99 3.77 -14.58 -11.94
N THR A 100 3.52 -14.51 -13.25
CA THR A 100 2.61 -15.44 -13.96
C THR A 100 3.03 -16.91 -13.78
N GLN A 101 4.33 -17.19 -13.73
CA GLN A 101 4.84 -18.56 -13.52
C GLN A 101 4.46 -19.14 -12.17
N ILE A 102 4.46 -18.31 -11.11
CA ILE A 102 4.06 -18.72 -9.76
C ILE A 102 2.58 -19.09 -9.77
N VAL A 103 1.75 -18.21 -10.33
CA VAL A 103 0.31 -18.47 -10.44
C VAL A 103 0.04 -19.72 -11.27
N GLY A 104 0.75 -19.89 -12.40
CA GLY A 104 0.66 -21.10 -13.23
C GLY A 104 0.94 -22.38 -12.44
N LYS A 105 2.03 -22.40 -11.66
CA LYS A 105 2.38 -23.54 -10.80
C LYS A 105 1.34 -23.80 -9.71
N MET A 106 0.79 -22.76 -9.10
CA MET A 106 -0.26 -22.90 -8.08
C MET A 106 -1.57 -23.47 -8.66
N LEU A 107 -1.82 -23.28 -9.95
CA LEU A 107 -3.01 -23.76 -10.65
C LEU A 107 -2.82 -25.12 -11.33
N GLU A 108 -1.63 -25.74 -11.24
CA GLU A 108 -1.41 -27.07 -11.81
C GLU A 108 -2.43 -28.08 -11.26
N GLY A 109 -3.05 -28.84 -12.18
CA GLY A 109 -4.13 -29.79 -11.85
C GLY A 109 -5.50 -29.16 -11.59
N THR A 110 -5.63 -27.83 -11.68
CA THR A 110 -6.91 -27.12 -11.53
C THR A 110 -7.46 -26.72 -12.90
N THR A 111 -8.76 -26.92 -13.11
CA THR A 111 -9.42 -26.42 -14.33
C THR A 111 -9.55 -24.89 -14.27
N VAL A 112 -8.93 -24.21 -15.24
CA VAL A 112 -8.98 -22.74 -15.38
C VAL A 112 -9.80 -22.36 -16.60
N LEU A 113 -10.84 -21.56 -16.40
CA LEU A 113 -11.68 -21.02 -17.47
C LEU A 113 -11.38 -19.51 -17.58
N LEU A 114 -10.69 -19.11 -18.64
CA LEU A 114 -10.45 -17.71 -18.96
C LEU A 114 -11.65 -17.07 -19.65
N ASN A 115 -11.74 -15.74 -19.60
CA ASN A 115 -12.82 -14.96 -20.22
C ASN A 115 -14.23 -15.45 -19.82
N THR A 116 -14.37 -15.89 -18.56
CA THR A 116 -15.59 -16.48 -18.05
C THR A 116 -16.12 -15.60 -16.90
N GLU A 117 -17.24 -14.95 -17.16
CA GLU A 117 -17.92 -14.12 -16.16
C GLU A 117 -18.71 -15.01 -15.21
N TYR A 118 -18.56 -14.80 -13.88
CA TYR A 118 -19.11 -15.68 -12.84
C TYR A 118 -20.64 -15.80 -12.91
N LYS A 119 -21.37 -14.68 -13.03
CA LYS A 119 -22.84 -14.70 -13.04
C LYS A 119 -23.39 -15.41 -14.28
N ALA A 120 -22.78 -15.17 -15.44
CA ALA A 120 -23.14 -15.85 -16.66
C ALA A 120 -22.87 -17.37 -16.57
N PHE A 121 -21.71 -17.73 -16.00
CA PHE A 121 -21.31 -19.12 -15.83
C PHE A 121 -22.24 -19.88 -14.87
N ILE A 122 -22.53 -19.31 -13.68
CA ILE A 122 -23.34 -19.99 -12.65
C ILE A 122 -24.81 -20.11 -13.05
N ASN A 123 -25.30 -19.19 -13.89
CA ASN A 123 -26.67 -19.18 -14.39
C ASN A 123 -26.88 -20.07 -15.64
N ASP A 124 -25.80 -20.57 -16.23
CA ASP A 124 -25.89 -21.54 -17.33
C ASP A 124 -26.33 -22.93 -16.80
N SER A 125 -27.62 -23.03 -16.49
CA SER A 125 -28.21 -24.24 -15.91
C SER A 125 -28.10 -25.50 -16.79
N ALA A 126 -27.73 -25.35 -18.06
CA ALA A 126 -27.50 -26.47 -18.96
C ALA A 126 -26.17 -27.20 -18.67
N LYS A 127 -25.23 -26.53 -18.06
CA LYS A 127 -23.89 -27.07 -17.77
C LYS A 127 -23.67 -27.42 -16.29
N PHE A 128 -24.29 -26.69 -15.38
CA PHE A 128 -24.03 -26.85 -13.95
C PHE A 128 -25.32 -26.78 -13.14
N GLY A 129 -25.67 -27.88 -12.47
CA GLY A 129 -26.72 -27.87 -11.46
C GLY A 129 -26.32 -27.03 -10.23
N LYS A 130 -27.30 -26.56 -9.46
CA LYS A 130 -27.05 -25.73 -8.24
C LYS A 130 -26.07 -26.35 -7.22
N ASP A 131 -25.94 -27.68 -7.26
CA ASP A 131 -25.13 -28.47 -6.31
C ASP A 131 -23.78 -28.92 -6.90
N THR A 132 -23.34 -28.36 -8.03
CA THR A 132 -22.12 -28.79 -8.71
C THR A 132 -20.85 -28.41 -7.92
N PHE A 133 -20.91 -27.32 -7.12
CA PHE A 133 -19.77 -26.82 -6.33
C PHE A 133 -20.07 -26.91 -4.84
N GLY A 134 -19.21 -27.57 -4.08
CA GLY A 134 -19.34 -27.66 -2.63
C GLY A 134 -19.15 -26.32 -1.93
N LYS A 135 -18.26 -25.46 -2.45
CA LYS A 135 -18.00 -24.09 -1.98
C LYS A 135 -17.61 -23.18 -3.13
N VAL A 136 -17.99 -21.92 -3.04
CA VAL A 136 -17.61 -20.87 -3.99
C VAL A 136 -16.89 -19.76 -3.25
N LEU A 137 -15.70 -19.40 -3.73
CA LEU A 137 -14.96 -18.22 -3.28
C LEU A 137 -15.03 -17.17 -4.39
N TYR A 138 -15.85 -16.15 -4.19
CA TYR A 138 -15.96 -15.04 -5.13
C TYR A 138 -14.96 -13.93 -4.76
N THR A 139 -14.05 -13.61 -5.68
CA THR A 139 -13.00 -12.58 -5.48
C THR A 139 -13.24 -11.30 -6.29
N GLY A 140 -14.39 -11.19 -6.95
CA GLY A 140 -14.83 -9.98 -7.65
C GLY A 140 -15.33 -8.89 -6.68
N MET A 141 -15.87 -7.81 -7.24
CA MET A 141 -16.40 -6.70 -6.45
C MET A 141 -17.65 -7.15 -5.68
N ILE A 142 -17.63 -6.96 -4.37
CA ILE A 142 -18.72 -7.43 -3.50
C ILE A 142 -20.03 -6.66 -3.75
N ASP A 143 -19.97 -5.39 -4.04
CA ASP A 143 -21.12 -4.57 -4.40
C ASP A 143 -21.74 -4.99 -5.72
N ALA A 144 -20.94 -5.33 -6.72
CA ALA A 144 -21.40 -5.91 -7.99
C ALA A 144 -21.99 -7.31 -7.80
N TYR A 145 -21.47 -8.11 -6.86
CA TYR A 145 -22.07 -9.41 -6.53
C TYR A 145 -23.52 -9.28 -6.08
N TYR A 146 -23.83 -8.25 -5.30
CA TYR A 146 -25.16 -7.91 -4.81
C TYR A 146 -25.94 -6.95 -5.73
N ASP A 147 -25.52 -6.78 -6.98
CA ASP A 147 -26.17 -5.88 -7.95
C ASP A 147 -26.35 -4.43 -7.43
N TYR A 148 -25.40 -3.99 -6.62
CA TYR A 148 -25.38 -2.64 -6.02
C TYR A 148 -26.63 -2.31 -5.18
N CYS A 149 -27.37 -3.31 -4.68
CA CYS A 149 -28.60 -3.09 -3.92
C CYS A 149 -28.39 -2.31 -2.61
N TYR A 150 -27.17 -2.28 -2.09
CA TYR A 150 -26.75 -1.49 -0.93
C TYR A 150 -25.94 -0.23 -1.29
N GLY A 151 -25.91 0.12 -2.57
CA GLY A 151 -25.07 1.18 -3.14
C GLY A 151 -23.68 0.68 -3.54
N ALA A 152 -22.95 1.52 -4.30
CA ALA A 152 -21.59 1.25 -4.73
C ALA A 152 -20.58 1.59 -3.61
N LEU A 153 -19.54 0.77 -3.47
CA LEU A 153 -18.43 1.07 -2.58
C LEU A 153 -17.52 2.13 -3.19
N GLU A 154 -17.08 3.07 -2.39
CA GLU A 154 -16.10 4.07 -2.83
C GLU A 154 -14.71 3.46 -3.01
N TYR A 155 -14.05 3.82 -4.09
CA TYR A 155 -12.65 3.48 -4.36
C TYR A 155 -11.91 4.67 -4.95
N ARG A 156 -10.59 4.56 -5.05
CA ARG A 156 -9.74 5.58 -5.66
C ARG A 156 -9.02 4.99 -6.87
N SER A 157 -9.16 5.67 -8.01
CA SER A 157 -8.43 5.32 -9.22
C SER A 157 -7.01 5.87 -9.19
N LEU A 158 -6.10 5.11 -9.80
CA LEU A 158 -4.73 5.56 -10.06
C LEU A 158 -4.59 5.88 -11.55
N ARG A 159 -3.88 6.96 -11.85
CA ARG A 159 -3.41 7.26 -13.19
C ARG A 159 -1.90 7.05 -13.23
N PHE A 160 -1.45 6.24 -14.18
CA PHE A 160 -0.05 6.06 -14.47
C PHE A 160 0.31 6.91 -15.70
N GLU A 161 1.40 7.63 -15.59
CA GLU A 161 2.01 8.38 -16.69
C GLU A 161 3.41 7.81 -16.89
N GLU A 162 3.71 7.39 -18.12
CA GLU A 162 5.00 6.83 -18.47
C GLU A 162 5.83 7.85 -19.22
N GLU A 163 7.11 7.97 -18.85
CA GLU A 163 8.08 8.82 -19.52
C GLU A 163 9.35 8.03 -19.76
N ILE A 164 9.87 8.08 -20.98
CA ILE A 164 11.13 7.44 -21.36
C ILE A 164 12.20 8.52 -21.46
N LEU A 165 13.22 8.43 -20.62
CA LEU A 165 14.37 9.32 -20.60
C LEU A 165 15.55 8.62 -21.26
N GLU A 166 15.74 8.82 -22.58
CA GLU A 166 16.76 8.11 -23.37
C GLU A 166 18.20 8.43 -22.94
N ASP A 167 18.43 9.64 -22.44
CA ASP A 167 19.76 10.12 -22.04
C ASP A 167 20.01 10.03 -20.51
N CYS A 168 19.19 9.26 -19.79
CA CYS A 168 19.29 9.15 -18.35
C CYS A 168 19.35 7.69 -17.88
N ASP A 169 20.55 7.25 -17.51
CA ASP A 169 20.76 5.87 -17.06
C ASP A 169 20.25 5.60 -15.65
N ASN A 170 20.15 6.64 -14.82
CA ASN A 170 19.71 6.50 -13.42
C ASN A 170 19.06 7.80 -12.95
N TYR A 171 17.74 7.87 -12.96
CA TYR A 171 17.01 9.07 -12.63
C TYR A 171 16.95 9.33 -11.14
N GLN A 172 16.58 8.34 -10.34
CA GLN A 172 16.36 8.51 -8.90
C GLN A 172 17.21 7.59 -8.00
N GLY A 173 17.97 6.66 -8.57
CA GLY A 173 18.84 5.76 -7.82
C GLY A 173 18.14 4.68 -7.01
N ASN A 174 16.83 4.51 -7.19
CA ASN A 174 16.02 3.53 -6.47
C ASN A 174 14.78 3.17 -7.30
N ALA A 175 14.29 1.94 -7.14
CA ALA A 175 13.11 1.46 -7.86
C ALA A 175 11.85 2.29 -7.57
N VAL A 176 11.64 2.72 -6.33
CA VAL A 176 10.44 3.48 -5.91
C VAL A 176 10.81 4.60 -4.96
N VAL A 177 10.38 5.81 -5.30
CA VAL A 177 10.45 6.98 -4.40
C VAL A 177 9.04 7.53 -4.18
N ASN A 178 8.62 7.63 -2.90
CA ASN A 178 7.36 8.25 -2.52
C ASN A 178 7.55 9.73 -2.24
N TYR A 179 6.67 10.55 -2.81
CA TYR A 179 6.65 12.00 -2.64
C TYR A 179 5.56 12.38 -1.63
N THR A 180 5.98 12.74 -0.43
CA THR A 180 5.07 13.02 0.68
C THR A 180 4.54 14.44 0.70
N GLU A 181 5.16 15.38 0.00
CA GLU A 181 4.76 16.77 -0.03
C GLU A 181 3.47 16.97 -0.85
N TRP A 182 2.50 17.67 -0.29
CA TRP A 182 1.23 17.99 -0.96
C TRP A 182 1.39 18.70 -2.30
N LYS A 183 2.39 19.59 -2.40
CA LYS A 183 2.62 20.40 -3.62
C LYS A 183 3.07 19.57 -4.83
N ILE A 184 3.60 18.37 -4.62
CA ILE A 184 3.99 17.46 -5.69
C ILE A 184 2.73 16.74 -6.19
N PRO A 185 2.36 16.84 -7.49
CA PRO A 185 1.06 16.40 -7.99
C PRO A 185 0.91 14.87 -8.13
N TYR A 186 1.92 14.10 -7.79
CA TYR A 186 1.93 12.63 -7.82
C TYR A 186 2.36 12.05 -6.46
N THR A 187 2.05 10.78 -6.23
CA THR A 187 2.38 10.09 -4.98
C THR A 187 3.72 9.37 -5.03
N ARG A 188 4.15 8.90 -6.22
CA ARG A 188 5.42 8.20 -6.40
C ARG A 188 5.93 8.25 -7.84
N ILE A 189 7.24 8.06 -7.96
CA ILE A 189 7.90 7.69 -9.21
C ILE A 189 8.41 6.26 -9.07
N ILE A 190 8.22 5.47 -10.13
CA ILE A 190 8.73 4.11 -10.25
C ILE A 190 9.72 4.08 -11.40
N GLU A 191 10.96 3.72 -11.11
CA GLU A 191 12.00 3.52 -12.10
C GLU A 191 12.19 2.01 -12.33
N HIS A 192 11.54 1.49 -13.36
CA HIS A 192 11.34 0.06 -13.57
C HIS A 192 12.64 -0.74 -13.73
N LYS A 193 13.68 -0.16 -14.33
CA LYS A 193 14.97 -0.85 -14.55
C LYS A 193 15.64 -1.33 -13.26
N HIS A 194 15.35 -0.72 -12.11
CA HIS A 194 15.88 -1.16 -10.83
C HIS A 194 15.25 -2.46 -10.29
N PHE A 195 14.19 -2.97 -10.93
CA PHE A 195 13.61 -4.27 -10.60
C PHE A 195 14.28 -5.43 -11.34
N GLU A 196 14.95 -5.15 -12.47
CA GLU A 196 15.63 -6.15 -13.28
C GLU A 196 17.06 -5.69 -13.59
N PHE A 197 18.00 -6.04 -12.72
CA PHE A 197 19.40 -5.68 -12.89
C PHE A 197 19.98 -6.32 -14.15
N GLY A 198 20.64 -5.50 -15.00
CA GLY A 198 21.31 -5.96 -16.20
C GLY A 198 20.45 -6.01 -17.47
N LYS A 199 19.29 -5.41 -17.46
CA LYS A 199 18.46 -5.18 -18.67
C LYS A 199 18.42 -3.71 -19.01
#